data_397e5e15b8402409f5f1460babef0b7f
#
_entry.id   397e5e15b8402409f5f1460babef0b7f
#
_cell.length_a   1.000
_cell.length_b   1.000
_cell.length_c   1.000
_cell.angle_alpha   90.00
_cell.angle_beta   90.00
_cell.angle_gamma   90.00
#
_symmetry.space_group_name_H-M   'P 1'
#
loop_
_entity.id
_entity.type
_entity.pdbx_description
1 polymer ?
#
loop_
_entity_poly.entity_id
_entity_poly.type
_entity_poly.pdbx_seq_one_letter_code
_entity_poly.pdbx_strand_id
1 'polypeptide(L)'
;MDMRLVLVTHPSKEHAERITRGVIDEKLAACVLVTDVKSFYNWEGKLNKDDEVVTILKTSIDKVDDLEEYIEANHDYDVPAIISFQANANESYGNWLTDQLN
;
A
#
# COMPACT_ATOMS: atom_id res chain seq x y z
N MET A 1 18.78 -0.92 6.99
CA MET A 1 17.81 -0.26 7.88
C MET A 1 16.45 -0.94 7.73
N ASP A 2 15.81 -1.20 8.83
CA ASP A 2 14.49 -1.81 8.84
C ASP A 2 13.44 -0.86 8.27
N MET A 3 12.54 -1.42 7.49
CA MET A 3 11.40 -0.70 6.94
C MET A 3 10.23 -1.67 6.74
N ARG A 4 9.12 -1.17 6.27
CA ARG A 4 7.95 -1.98 5.94
C ARG A 4 7.50 -1.70 4.51
N LEU A 5 7.09 -2.76 3.84
CA LEU A 5 6.36 -2.66 2.56
C LEU A 5 4.92 -3.06 2.84
N VAL A 6 3.99 -2.28 2.31
CA VAL A 6 2.56 -2.59 2.46
C VAL A 6 1.97 -2.75 1.06
N LEU A 7 1.39 -3.91 0.81
CA LEU A 7 0.76 -4.22 -0.48
C LEU A 7 -0.76 -4.09 -0.32
N VAL A 8 -1.38 -3.33 -1.23
CA VAL A 8 -2.82 -3.10 -1.22
C VAL A 8 -3.36 -3.27 -2.63
N THR A 9 -4.54 -3.89 -2.76
CA THR A 9 -5.24 -3.96 -4.04
C THR A 9 -6.35 -2.93 -4.08
N HIS A 10 -6.61 -2.38 -5.26
CA HIS A 10 -7.61 -1.32 -5.49
C HIS A 10 -8.48 -1.67 -6.69
N PRO A 11 -9.75 -1.21 -6.70
CA PRO A 11 -10.64 -1.49 -7.82
C PRO A 11 -10.31 -0.72 -9.09
N SER A 12 -9.57 0.38 -8.99
CA SER A 12 -9.27 1.24 -10.14
C SER A 12 -8.01 2.06 -9.90
N LYS A 13 -7.48 2.62 -10.99
CA LYS A 13 -6.34 3.54 -10.93
C LYS A 13 -6.69 4.79 -10.12
N GLU A 14 -7.88 5.33 -10.32
CA GLU A 14 -8.35 6.53 -9.61
C GLU A 14 -8.41 6.30 -8.10
N HIS A 15 -8.87 5.13 -7.68
CA HIS A 15 -8.91 4.75 -6.27
C HIS A 15 -7.48 4.69 -5.70
N ALA A 16 -6.58 4.01 -6.41
CA ALA A 16 -5.18 3.88 -5.99
C ALA A 16 -4.50 5.24 -5.89
N GLU A 17 -4.75 6.13 -6.85
CA GLU A 17 -4.16 7.48 -6.83
C GLU A 17 -4.69 8.32 -5.67
N ARG A 18 -5.98 8.24 -5.38
CA ARG A 18 -6.59 8.97 -4.26
C ARG A 18 -5.97 8.54 -2.93
N ILE A 19 -5.86 7.23 -2.69
CA ILE A 19 -5.24 6.70 -1.48
C ILE A 19 -3.76 7.12 -1.42
N THR A 20 -3.04 6.97 -2.54
CA THR A 20 -1.63 7.33 -2.63
C THR A 20 -1.38 8.80 -2.28
N ARG A 21 -2.17 9.71 -2.85
CA ARG A 21 -2.02 11.14 -2.56
C ARG A 21 -2.24 11.45 -1.08
N GLY A 22 -3.25 10.82 -0.48
CA GLY A 22 -3.54 11.01 0.93
C GLY A 22 -2.44 10.52 1.84
N VAL A 23 -1.89 9.33 1.59
CA VAL A 23 -0.83 8.78 2.44
C VAL A 23 0.48 9.56 2.31
N ILE A 24 0.79 10.07 1.12
CA ILE A 24 1.99 10.91 0.92
C ILE A 24 1.82 12.26 1.65
N ASP A 25 0.65 12.89 1.49
CA ASP A 25 0.35 14.16 2.17
C ASP A 25 0.44 14.04 3.70
N GLU A 26 -0.06 12.93 4.24
CA GLU A 26 -0.04 12.69 5.68
C GLU A 26 1.29 12.14 6.18
N LYS A 27 2.27 11.98 5.30
CA LYS A 27 3.59 11.42 5.62
C LYS A 27 3.50 10.04 6.25
N LEU A 28 2.59 9.22 5.74
CA LEU A 28 2.41 7.83 6.18
C LEU A 28 3.19 6.85 5.31
N ALA A 29 3.58 7.25 4.11
CA ALA A 29 4.47 6.50 3.24
C ALA A 29 5.40 7.46 2.53
N ALA A 30 6.63 7.01 2.29
CA ALA A 30 7.65 7.83 1.64
C ALA A 30 7.60 7.72 0.11
N CYS A 31 7.14 6.57 -0.38
CA CYS A 31 7.08 6.27 -1.81
C CYS A 31 6.00 5.22 -2.02
N VAL A 32 5.26 5.33 -3.11
CA VAL A 32 4.24 4.36 -3.47
C VAL A 32 4.45 3.95 -4.93
N LEU A 33 4.59 2.64 -5.15
CA LEU A 33 4.65 2.06 -6.48
C LEU A 33 3.24 1.63 -6.87
N VAL A 34 2.85 1.90 -8.12
CA VAL A 34 1.50 1.59 -8.62
C VAL A 34 1.63 0.74 -9.88
N THR A 35 0.92 -0.38 -9.93
CA THR A 35 0.95 -1.27 -11.10
C THR A 35 -0.42 -1.92 -11.34
N ASP A 36 -0.71 -2.21 -12.61
CA ASP A 36 -1.91 -2.94 -13.00
C ASP A 36 -1.68 -4.43 -12.82
N VAL A 37 -2.71 -5.14 -12.36
CA VAL A 37 -2.65 -6.60 -12.17
C VAL A 37 -3.95 -7.24 -12.61
N LYS A 38 -3.90 -8.57 -12.83
CA LYS A 38 -5.07 -9.42 -13.00
C LYS A 38 -5.22 -10.25 -11.74
N SER A 39 -6.40 -10.23 -11.15
CA SER A 39 -6.70 -10.96 -9.93
C SER A 39 -7.60 -12.15 -10.27
N PHE A 40 -7.19 -13.35 -9.87
CA PHE A 40 -7.96 -14.58 -10.09
C PHE A 40 -8.34 -15.18 -8.75
N TYR A 41 -9.61 -15.46 -8.54
CA TYR A 41 -10.08 -16.00 -7.27
C TYR A 41 -11.42 -16.72 -7.45
N ASN A 42 -11.73 -17.61 -6.53
CA ASN A 42 -13.05 -18.26 -6.51
C ASN A 42 -14.02 -17.42 -5.69
N TRP A 43 -15.17 -17.19 -6.29
CA TRP A 43 -16.28 -16.51 -5.62
C TRP A 43 -17.57 -17.25 -5.93
N GLU A 44 -18.29 -17.66 -4.90
CA GLU A 44 -19.54 -18.42 -5.03
C GLU A 44 -19.40 -19.64 -5.94
N GLY A 45 -18.28 -20.36 -5.79
CA GLY A 45 -18.02 -21.60 -6.54
C GLY A 45 -17.56 -21.39 -7.98
N LYS A 46 -17.29 -20.13 -8.38
CA LYS A 46 -16.85 -19.82 -9.75
C LYS A 46 -15.51 -19.09 -9.74
N LEU A 47 -14.71 -19.38 -10.76
CA LEU A 47 -13.47 -18.64 -10.99
C LEU A 47 -13.80 -17.26 -11.54
N ASN A 48 -13.33 -16.23 -10.85
CA ASN A 48 -13.45 -14.84 -11.26
C ASN A 48 -12.09 -14.31 -11.68
N LYS A 49 -12.12 -13.38 -12.61
CA LYS A 49 -10.93 -12.66 -13.08
C LYS A 49 -11.27 -11.18 -13.13
N ASP A 50 -10.55 -10.39 -12.35
CA ASP A 50 -10.77 -8.94 -12.28
C ASP A 50 -9.51 -8.19 -12.67
N ASP A 51 -9.71 -7.02 -13.27
CA ASP A 51 -8.64 -6.05 -13.43
C ASP A 51 -8.57 -5.24 -12.13
N GLU A 52 -7.38 -5.23 -11.53
CA GLU A 52 -7.14 -4.46 -10.32
C GLU A 52 -5.85 -3.65 -10.41
N VAL A 53 -5.64 -2.79 -9.46
CA VAL A 53 -4.41 -2.01 -9.31
C VAL A 53 -3.78 -2.38 -7.97
N VAL A 54 -2.48 -2.62 -7.97
CA VAL A 54 -1.73 -2.88 -6.74
C VAL A 54 -0.88 -1.66 -6.42
N THR A 55 -0.89 -1.26 -5.17
CA THR A 55 0.10 -0.31 -4.64
C THR A 55 1.04 -1.02 -3.69
N ILE A 56 2.33 -0.67 -3.78
CA ILE A 56 3.34 -1.08 -2.81
C ILE A 56 3.81 0.19 -2.13
N LEU A 57 3.45 0.31 -0.86
CA LEU A 57 3.72 1.51 -0.07
C LEU A 57 4.95 1.26 0.80
N LYS A 58 5.91 2.16 0.72
CA LYS A 58 7.17 2.05 1.47
C LYS A 58 7.11 2.96 2.68
N THR A 59 7.23 2.38 3.87
CA THR A 59 7.11 3.13 5.12
C THR A 59 8.06 2.59 6.19
N SER A 60 8.07 3.24 7.34
CA SER A 60 8.88 2.84 8.48
C SER A 60 8.09 1.98 9.46
N ILE A 61 8.81 1.34 10.37
CA ILE A 61 8.21 0.58 11.47
C ILE A 61 7.29 1.47 12.30
N ASP A 62 7.69 2.73 12.50
CA ASP A 62 6.94 3.68 13.33
C ASP A 62 5.62 4.13 12.70
N LYS A 63 5.52 4.08 11.37
CA LYS A 63 4.36 4.62 10.63
C LYS A 63 3.41 3.55 10.12
N VAL A 64 3.81 2.28 10.11
CA VAL A 64 3.04 1.23 9.42
C VAL A 64 1.64 1.07 10.00
N ASP A 65 1.47 1.14 11.31
CA ASP A 65 0.16 0.97 11.92
C ASP A 65 -0.79 2.11 11.54
N ASP A 66 -0.30 3.34 11.57
CA ASP A 66 -1.09 4.51 11.16
C ASP A 66 -1.42 4.46 9.68
N LEU A 67 -0.48 3.98 8.85
CA LEU A 67 -0.71 3.80 7.42
C LEU A 67 -1.84 2.79 7.16
N GLU A 68 -1.80 1.64 7.81
CA GLU A 68 -2.82 0.61 7.65
C GLU A 68 -4.19 1.12 8.09
N GLU A 69 -4.25 1.84 9.20
CA GLU A 69 -5.48 2.43 9.69
C GLU A 69 -6.05 3.45 8.71
N TYR A 70 -5.20 4.30 8.15
CA TYR A 70 -5.62 5.27 7.12
C TYR A 70 -6.20 4.57 5.90
N ILE A 71 -5.53 3.53 5.40
CA ILE A 71 -5.99 2.80 4.22
C ILE A 71 -7.34 2.13 4.51
N GLU A 72 -7.47 1.47 5.66
CA GLU A 72 -8.71 0.82 6.04
C GLU A 72 -9.88 1.80 6.11
N ALA A 73 -9.65 2.98 6.67
CA ALA A 73 -10.67 4.01 6.83
C ALA A 73 -11.12 4.63 5.51
N ASN A 74 -10.27 4.60 4.47
CA ASN A 74 -10.51 5.29 3.20
C ASN A 74 -10.73 4.36 2.01
N HIS A 75 -10.61 3.05 2.20
CA HIS A 75 -10.75 2.07 1.12
C HIS A 75 -12.23 1.80 0.82
N ASP A 76 -12.55 1.64 -0.49
CA ASP A 76 -13.93 1.40 -0.93
C ASP A 76 -14.38 -0.05 -0.68
N TYR A 77 -13.46 -1.01 -0.53
CA TYR A 77 -13.82 -2.38 -0.20
C TYR A 77 -14.21 -2.49 1.27
N ASP A 78 -15.19 -3.34 1.58
CA ASP A 78 -15.55 -3.64 2.96
C ASP A 78 -14.40 -4.37 3.68
N VAL A 79 -13.71 -5.25 2.97
CA VAL A 79 -12.56 -6.00 3.51
C VAL A 79 -11.38 -5.85 2.55
N PRO A 80 -10.64 -4.75 2.66
CA PRO A 80 -9.48 -4.55 1.78
C PRO A 80 -8.32 -5.47 2.17
N ALA A 81 -7.55 -5.91 1.16
CA ALA A 81 -6.30 -6.61 1.40
C ALA A 81 -5.22 -5.57 1.71
N ILE A 82 -4.70 -5.62 2.93
CA ILE A 82 -3.60 -4.76 3.39
C ILE A 82 -2.56 -5.68 4.00
N ILE A 83 -1.51 -5.97 3.25
CA ILE A 83 -0.52 -6.99 3.61
C ILE A 83 0.83 -6.33 3.81
N SER A 84 1.38 -6.44 5.01
CA SER A 84 2.67 -5.82 5.33
C SER A 84 3.80 -6.85 5.30
N PHE A 85 4.98 -6.39 4.87
CA PHE A 85 6.20 -7.18 4.80
C PHE A 85 7.30 -6.48 5.57
N GLN A 86 8.08 -7.25 6.30
CA GLN A 86 9.33 -6.76 6.87
C GLN A 86 10.37 -6.68 5.76
N ALA A 87 11.12 -5.58 5.73
CA ALA A 87 12.11 -5.35 4.70
C ALA A 87 13.32 -4.62 5.27
N ASN A 88 14.46 -4.79 4.61
CA ASN A 88 15.68 -4.07 4.93
C ASN A 88 16.12 -3.28 3.70
N ALA A 89 16.33 -1.99 3.89
CA ALA A 89 16.88 -1.14 2.85
C ALA A 89 18.37 -0.92 3.09
N ASN A 90 19.09 -0.61 2.02
CA ASN A 90 20.43 -0.08 2.14
C ASN A 90 20.39 1.24 2.92
N GLU A 91 21.49 1.62 3.54
CA GLU A 91 21.53 2.74 4.48
C GLU A 91 21.13 4.07 3.86
N SER A 92 21.62 4.39 2.67
CA SER A 92 21.30 5.65 2.00
C SER A 92 19.80 5.78 1.69
N TYR A 93 19.18 4.71 1.22
CA TYR A 93 17.74 4.72 0.93
C TYR A 93 16.92 4.78 2.22
N GLY A 94 17.30 4.03 3.22
CA GLY A 94 16.61 4.04 4.53
C GLY A 94 16.65 5.41 5.18
N ASN A 95 17.76 6.11 5.09
CA ASN A 95 17.89 7.48 5.60
C ASN A 95 16.97 8.45 4.85
N TRP A 96 16.93 8.33 3.52
CA TRP A 96 16.01 9.14 2.71
C TRP A 96 14.56 8.90 3.10
N LEU A 97 14.19 7.63 3.25
CA LEU A 97 12.82 7.24 3.64
C LEU A 97 12.44 7.85 5.00
N THR A 98 13.32 7.75 5.98
CA THR A 98 13.09 8.33 7.31
C THR A 98 12.88 9.83 7.23
N ASP A 99 13.69 10.53 6.44
CA ASP A 99 13.58 11.99 6.27
C ASP A 99 12.23 12.38 5.67
N GLN A 100 11.70 11.60 4.72
CA GLN A 100 10.41 11.89 4.09
C GLN A 100 9.24 11.73 5.07
N LEU A 101 9.40 10.90 6.09
CA LEU A 101 8.33 10.60 7.05
C LEU A 101 8.31 11.50 8.29
N ASN A 102 9.28 12.36 8.40
CA ASN A 102 9.37 13.29 9.53
C ASN A 102 8.51 14.55 9.33
#